data_2311ce14a5fe590e61eeb146a71c3ede
#
_entry.id   2311ce14a5fe590e61eeb146a71c3ede
#
_cell.length_a   1.000
_cell.length_b   1.000
_cell.length_c   1.000
_cell.angle_alpha   90.00
_cell.angle_beta   90.00
_cell.angle_gamma   90.00
#
_symmetry.space_group_name_H-M   'P 1'
#
loop_
_entity.id
_entity.type
_entity.pdbx_description
1 polymer ?
#
loop_
_entity_poly.entity_id
_entity_poly.type
_entity_poly.pdbx_seq_one_letter_code
_entity_poly.pdbx_strand_id
1 'polypeptide(L)'
;ALGLPHPRIPLPRDLYGEARPNSAGLDLANEHRLGSLSAALLASTNTAYQAVPMLGCDTEAPTQFQPVLNPADHRDVVGQVSEATVALVDKALACSLTSGQIWQSTPPAERAAVLDRAADLMESELQPLMGLLVRESGKTFANAIAEVREAVDFLRYYAAQARNHFANDTHRPLGPVVCISPWNFPLAIFSGQVCAALAAGNTVLAKPAEQTPLIAAQAVRILLEAG
;
A
#
# COMPACT_ATOMS: atom_id res chain seq x y z
N ALA A 1 -13.25 -35.71 -12.08
CA ALA A 1 -14.67 -35.27 -11.97
C ALA A 1 -14.78 -33.83 -12.41
N LEU A 2 -15.89 -33.45 -13.05
CA LEU A 2 -16.17 -32.07 -13.45
C LEU A 2 -16.21 -31.17 -12.21
N GLY A 3 -15.47 -30.04 -12.28
CA GLY A 3 -15.43 -29.06 -11.20
C GLY A 3 -14.40 -29.31 -10.08
N LEU A 4 -13.60 -30.39 -10.17
CA LEU A 4 -12.49 -30.58 -9.22
C LEU A 4 -11.19 -29.96 -9.74
N PRO A 5 -10.36 -29.37 -8.86
CA PRO A 5 -9.05 -28.88 -9.24
C PRO A 5 -8.18 -29.99 -9.85
N HIS A 6 -7.35 -29.63 -10.83
CA HIS A 6 -6.40 -30.58 -11.42
C HIS A 6 -5.32 -30.96 -10.37
N PRO A 7 -5.01 -32.26 -10.14
CA PRO A 7 -4.17 -32.68 -9.03
C PRO A 7 -2.69 -32.22 -9.12
N ARG A 8 -2.23 -31.79 -10.31
CA ARG A 8 -0.85 -31.32 -10.54
C ARG A 8 -0.75 -29.84 -10.91
N ILE A 9 -1.86 -29.09 -10.92
CA ILE A 9 -1.87 -27.65 -11.16
C ILE A 9 -2.26 -27.00 -9.84
N PRO A 10 -1.39 -26.18 -9.24
CA PRO A 10 -1.71 -25.49 -7.98
C PRO A 10 -2.88 -24.54 -8.19
N LEU A 11 -3.64 -24.29 -7.14
CA LEU A 11 -4.61 -23.22 -7.13
C LEU A 11 -3.88 -21.87 -7.22
N PRO A 12 -4.53 -20.80 -7.75
CA PRO A 12 -3.88 -19.49 -7.86
C PRO A 12 -3.22 -19.00 -6.58
N ARG A 13 -3.83 -19.24 -5.43
CA ARG A 13 -3.27 -18.88 -4.12
C ARG A 13 -1.97 -19.61 -3.80
N ASP A 14 -1.84 -20.86 -4.26
CA ASP A 14 -0.74 -21.77 -3.91
C ASP A 14 0.37 -21.78 -4.98
N LEU A 15 0.33 -20.81 -5.91
CA LEU A 15 1.23 -20.75 -7.06
C LEU A 15 2.72 -20.75 -6.66
N TYR A 16 3.05 -20.13 -5.54
CA TYR A 16 4.42 -20.01 -5.03
C TYR A 16 4.74 -21.02 -3.91
N GLY A 17 3.88 -22.04 -3.70
CA GLY A 17 4.06 -23.07 -2.71
C GLY A 17 4.22 -22.52 -1.29
N GLU A 18 5.23 -23.04 -0.57
CA GLU A 18 5.51 -22.63 0.82
C GLU A 18 6.20 -21.25 0.94
N ALA A 19 6.71 -20.70 -0.16
CA ALA A 19 7.47 -19.44 -0.12
C ALA A 19 6.58 -18.27 0.31
N ARG A 20 5.39 -18.16 -0.26
CA ARG A 20 4.38 -17.16 0.07
C ARG A 20 3.04 -17.48 -0.59
N PRO A 21 1.90 -17.05 -0.03
CA PRO A 21 0.64 -17.08 -0.75
C PRO A 21 0.65 -16.06 -1.88
N ASN A 22 0.00 -16.40 -3.01
CA ASN A 22 -0.29 -15.43 -4.06
C ASN A 22 -1.51 -14.58 -3.66
N SER A 23 -1.55 -13.33 -4.12
CA SER A 23 -2.66 -12.42 -3.84
C SER A 23 -4.00 -12.94 -4.37
N ALA A 24 -5.08 -12.70 -3.63
CA ALA A 24 -6.43 -13.03 -4.08
C ALA A 24 -6.89 -12.04 -5.17
N GLY A 25 -7.52 -12.61 -6.21
CA GLY A 25 -8.18 -11.83 -7.26
C GLY A 25 -9.69 -11.76 -7.04
N LEU A 26 -10.35 -10.99 -7.89
CA LEU A 26 -11.80 -10.89 -7.95
C LEU A 26 -12.27 -11.30 -9.36
N ASP A 27 -13.14 -12.31 -9.42
CA ASP A 27 -13.75 -12.74 -10.67
C ASP A 27 -14.95 -11.84 -11.02
N LEU A 28 -14.73 -10.94 -11.98
CA LEU A 28 -15.77 -10.00 -12.44
C LEU A 28 -16.86 -10.68 -13.31
N ALA A 29 -16.67 -11.93 -13.75
CA ALA A 29 -17.69 -12.71 -14.45
C ALA A 29 -18.69 -13.32 -13.46
N ASN A 30 -18.39 -13.37 -12.18
CA ASN A 30 -19.29 -13.83 -11.14
C ASN A 30 -20.24 -12.70 -10.71
N GLU A 31 -21.55 -12.83 -11.06
CA GLU A 31 -22.56 -11.80 -10.81
C GLU A 31 -22.72 -11.44 -9.33
N HIS A 32 -22.59 -12.41 -8.42
CA HIS A 32 -22.66 -12.15 -6.97
C HIS A 32 -21.48 -11.31 -6.50
N ARG A 33 -20.27 -11.62 -7.01
CA ARG A 33 -19.06 -10.84 -6.70
C ARG A 33 -19.15 -9.43 -7.28
N LEU A 34 -19.64 -9.32 -8.51
CA LEU A 34 -19.85 -8.02 -9.16
C LEU A 34 -20.91 -7.19 -8.43
N GLY A 35 -22.00 -7.80 -7.96
CA GLY A 35 -23.02 -7.13 -7.15
C GLY A 35 -22.46 -6.61 -5.82
N SER A 36 -21.68 -7.42 -5.10
CA SER A 36 -21.01 -7.01 -3.87
C SER A 36 -20.02 -5.86 -4.12
N LEU A 37 -19.21 -5.95 -5.18
CA LEU A 37 -18.29 -4.90 -5.58
C LEU A 37 -19.03 -3.59 -5.89
N SER A 38 -20.11 -3.66 -6.66
CA SER A 38 -20.92 -2.48 -6.99
C SER A 38 -21.46 -1.79 -5.74
N ALA A 39 -21.98 -2.55 -4.77
CA ALA A 39 -22.45 -2.00 -3.51
C ALA A 39 -21.32 -1.33 -2.70
N ALA A 40 -20.15 -1.96 -2.63
CA ALA A 40 -18.99 -1.40 -1.94
C ALA A 40 -18.48 -0.12 -2.62
N LEU A 41 -18.45 -0.08 -3.95
CA LEU A 41 -18.06 1.10 -4.73
C LEU A 41 -19.02 2.27 -4.49
N LEU A 42 -20.32 2.02 -4.48
CA LEU A 42 -21.35 3.02 -4.16
C LEU A 42 -21.17 3.52 -2.72
N ALA A 43 -20.93 2.63 -1.76
CA ALA A 43 -20.69 3.02 -0.37
C ALA A 43 -19.42 3.88 -0.21
N SER A 44 -18.36 3.62 -1.00
CA SER A 44 -17.11 4.37 -0.95
C SER A 44 -17.26 5.84 -1.36
N THR A 45 -18.30 6.19 -2.12
CA THR A 45 -18.58 7.59 -2.49
C THR A 45 -18.93 8.47 -1.30
N ASN A 46 -19.38 7.89 -0.19
CA ASN A 46 -19.71 8.59 1.04
C ASN A 46 -18.51 8.72 2.01
N THR A 47 -17.37 8.12 1.66
CA THR A 47 -16.16 8.18 2.49
C THR A 47 -15.42 9.49 2.23
N ALA A 48 -15.20 10.27 3.29
CA ALA A 48 -14.38 11.48 3.23
C ALA A 48 -12.89 11.09 3.34
N TYR A 49 -12.21 10.96 2.21
CA TYR A 49 -10.79 10.67 2.19
C TYR A 49 -9.95 11.93 2.46
N GLN A 50 -8.88 11.76 3.21
CA GLN A 50 -7.96 12.85 3.50
C GLN A 50 -6.51 12.34 3.49
N ALA A 51 -5.64 13.06 2.79
CA ALA A 51 -4.20 12.85 2.82
C ALA A 51 -3.52 14.04 3.48
N VAL A 52 -2.71 13.76 4.49
CA VAL A 52 -1.90 14.75 5.21
C VAL A 52 -0.49 14.21 5.39
N PRO A 53 0.52 15.06 5.60
CA PRO A 53 1.84 14.57 5.98
C PRO A 53 1.77 13.74 7.27
N MET A 54 2.18 12.47 7.19
CA MET A 54 2.22 11.54 8.32
C MET A 54 3.67 11.33 8.73
N LEU A 55 4.04 11.81 9.91
CA LEU A 55 5.38 11.69 10.47
C LEU A 55 5.34 10.82 11.73
N GLY A 56 6.39 10.07 11.98
CA GLY A 56 6.57 9.30 13.22
C GLY A 56 6.90 10.14 14.46
N CYS A 57 6.72 11.45 14.38
CA CYS A 57 6.93 12.42 15.46
C CYS A 57 5.81 13.47 15.46
N ASP A 58 5.64 14.17 16.58
CA ASP A 58 4.60 15.18 16.74
C ASP A 58 4.69 16.27 15.67
N THR A 59 3.56 16.57 15.05
CA THR A 59 3.43 17.64 14.05
C THR A 59 2.19 18.47 14.35
N GLU A 60 2.24 19.73 13.92
CA GLU A 60 1.05 20.57 13.94
C GLU A 60 0.02 20.05 12.92
N ALA A 61 -1.25 20.20 13.25
CA ALA A 61 -2.32 19.85 12.32
C ALA A 61 -2.25 20.75 11.08
N PRO A 62 -2.44 20.20 9.87
CA PRO A 62 -2.45 20.99 8.65
C PRO A 62 -3.66 21.94 8.64
N THR A 63 -3.43 23.15 8.15
CA THR A 63 -4.45 24.22 8.09
C THR A 63 -4.96 24.53 6.70
N GLN A 64 -4.27 24.04 5.67
CA GLN A 64 -4.63 24.26 4.28
C GLN A 64 -4.88 22.94 3.57
N PHE A 65 -6.03 22.86 2.90
CA PHE A 65 -6.43 21.68 2.13
C PHE A 65 -6.80 22.07 0.72
N GLN A 66 -6.48 21.19 -0.22
CA GLN A 66 -6.88 21.28 -1.61
C GLN A 66 -7.77 20.08 -1.97
N PRO A 67 -8.79 20.24 -2.82
CA PRO A 67 -9.61 19.13 -3.25
C PRO A 67 -8.83 18.22 -4.20
N VAL A 68 -9.01 16.90 -4.02
CA VAL A 68 -8.58 15.87 -4.98
C VAL A 68 -9.81 15.51 -5.80
N LEU A 69 -9.75 15.74 -7.11
CA LEU A 69 -10.88 15.58 -8.01
C LEU A 69 -10.78 14.27 -8.79
N ASN A 70 -11.95 13.70 -9.10
CA ASN A 70 -12.03 12.58 -10.03
C ASN A 70 -11.68 13.03 -11.45
N PRO A 71 -10.68 12.45 -12.12
CA PRO A 71 -10.28 12.86 -13.47
C PRO A 71 -11.36 12.61 -14.54
N ALA A 72 -12.33 11.73 -14.29
CA ALA A 72 -13.44 11.46 -15.19
C ALA A 72 -14.62 12.43 -15.01
N ASP A 73 -14.78 13.00 -13.81
CA ASP A 73 -15.82 13.99 -13.51
C ASP A 73 -15.32 14.96 -12.42
N HIS A 74 -14.84 16.13 -12.79
CA HIS A 74 -14.30 17.14 -11.86
C HIS A 74 -15.32 17.70 -10.86
N ARG A 75 -16.61 17.35 -10.97
CA ARG A 75 -17.63 17.68 -9.96
C ARG A 75 -17.60 16.70 -8.79
N ASP A 76 -17.00 15.52 -8.98
CA ASP A 76 -16.79 14.53 -7.93
C ASP A 76 -15.50 14.85 -7.16
N VAL A 77 -15.64 15.34 -5.94
CA VAL A 77 -14.54 15.57 -5.02
C VAL A 77 -14.28 14.25 -4.28
N VAL A 78 -13.17 13.59 -4.60
CA VAL A 78 -12.80 12.28 -4.01
C VAL A 78 -12.35 12.44 -2.56
N GLY A 79 -11.66 13.54 -2.27
CA GLY A 79 -11.15 13.83 -0.95
C GLY A 79 -10.37 15.13 -0.91
N GLN A 80 -9.54 15.29 0.11
CA GLN A 80 -8.72 16.48 0.33
C GLN A 80 -7.27 16.10 0.63
N VAL A 81 -6.34 16.94 0.20
CA VAL A 81 -4.92 16.80 0.48
C VAL A 81 -4.35 18.07 1.11
N SER A 82 -3.45 17.90 2.07
CA SER A 82 -2.57 18.95 2.56
C SER A 82 -1.13 18.58 2.24
N GLU A 83 -0.44 19.45 1.53
CA GLU A 83 0.95 19.21 1.13
C GLU A 83 1.93 19.51 2.26
N ALA A 84 3.07 18.81 2.24
CA ALA A 84 4.15 19.06 3.19
C ALA A 84 4.87 20.36 2.85
N THR A 85 5.16 21.16 3.86
CA THR A 85 6.08 22.31 3.74
C THR A 85 7.54 21.84 3.78
N VAL A 86 8.46 22.70 3.33
CA VAL A 86 9.91 22.42 3.43
C VAL A 86 10.31 22.11 4.87
N ALA A 87 9.81 22.86 5.85
CA ALA A 87 10.08 22.63 7.28
C ALA A 87 9.59 21.26 7.76
N LEU A 88 8.45 20.77 7.23
CA LEU A 88 7.97 19.42 7.54
C LEU A 88 8.85 18.34 6.90
N VAL A 89 9.39 18.58 5.71
CA VAL A 89 10.34 17.66 5.07
C VAL A 89 11.62 17.54 5.88
N ASP A 90 12.19 18.66 6.33
CA ASP A 90 13.39 18.67 7.20
C ASP A 90 13.13 17.93 8.52
N LYS A 91 11.94 18.15 9.11
CA LYS A 91 11.52 17.45 10.33
C LYS A 91 11.33 15.95 10.09
N ALA A 92 10.74 15.55 8.95
CA ALA A 92 10.58 14.14 8.56
C ALA A 92 11.94 13.44 8.41
N LEU A 93 12.91 14.11 7.81
CA LEU A 93 14.28 13.59 7.70
C LEU A 93 14.91 13.39 9.08
N ALA A 94 14.82 14.37 9.97
CA ALA A 94 15.34 14.26 11.34
C ALA A 94 14.66 13.12 12.12
N CYS A 95 13.33 13.00 12.02
CA CYS A 95 12.54 11.89 12.59
C CYS A 95 13.02 10.54 12.06
N SER A 96 13.20 10.42 10.74
CA SER A 96 13.60 9.16 10.10
C SER A 96 14.97 8.68 10.55
N LEU A 97 15.90 9.59 10.78
CA LEU A 97 17.23 9.28 11.34
C LEU A 97 17.14 8.71 12.77
N THR A 98 16.29 9.31 13.60
CA THR A 98 16.11 8.86 14.99
C THR A 98 15.39 7.52 15.07
N SER A 99 14.27 7.37 14.36
CA SER A 99 13.47 6.13 14.32
C SER A 99 14.23 4.98 13.64
N GLY A 100 15.13 5.31 12.72
CA GLY A 100 15.95 4.34 12.00
C GLY A 100 16.79 3.45 12.93
N GLN A 101 17.23 3.96 14.06
CA GLN A 101 18.02 3.17 15.03
C GLN A 101 17.20 2.00 15.61
N ILE A 102 15.91 2.20 15.84
CA ILE A 102 15.02 1.14 16.35
C ILE A 102 14.71 0.15 15.22
N TRP A 103 14.27 0.64 14.07
CA TRP A 103 13.83 -0.21 12.97
C TRP A 103 14.97 -1.09 12.40
N GLN A 104 16.18 -0.55 12.27
CA GLN A 104 17.35 -1.31 11.81
C GLN A 104 17.76 -2.44 12.77
N SER A 105 17.51 -2.26 14.08
CA SER A 105 17.80 -3.29 15.08
C SER A 105 16.72 -4.35 15.19
N THR A 106 15.50 -4.08 14.67
CA THR A 106 14.40 -5.04 14.63
C THR A 106 14.81 -6.28 13.81
N PRO A 107 14.60 -7.50 14.32
CA PRO A 107 14.94 -8.71 13.59
C PRO A 107 14.25 -8.78 12.22
N PRO A 108 14.91 -9.28 11.16
CA PRO A 108 14.30 -9.37 9.82
C PRO A 108 12.99 -10.16 9.80
N ALA A 109 12.87 -11.20 10.63
CA ALA A 109 11.64 -11.99 10.75
C ALA A 109 10.46 -11.16 11.31
N GLU A 110 10.74 -10.23 12.25
CA GLU A 110 9.70 -9.33 12.80
C GLU A 110 9.29 -8.28 11.78
N ARG A 111 10.25 -7.67 11.07
CA ARG A 111 9.94 -6.77 9.96
C ARG A 111 9.11 -7.46 8.88
N ALA A 112 9.46 -8.71 8.54
CA ALA A 112 8.69 -9.53 7.61
C ALA A 112 7.26 -9.77 8.09
N ALA A 113 7.07 -10.05 9.39
CA ALA A 113 5.74 -10.27 9.96
C ALA A 113 4.84 -9.02 9.90
N VAL A 114 5.42 -7.82 10.05
CA VAL A 114 4.68 -6.55 9.83
C VAL A 114 4.20 -6.46 8.39
N LEU A 115 5.06 -6.75 7.41
CA LEU A 115 4.70 -6.70 6.00
C LEU A 115 3.66 -7.75 5.61
N ASP A 116 3.72 -8.96 6.17
CA ASP A 116 2.70 -9.99 5.95
C ASP A 116 1.33 -9.54 6.50
N ARG A 117 1.28 -8.95 7.71
CA ARG A 117 0.03 -8.38 8.25
C ARG A 117 -0.50 -7.24 7.39
N ALA A 118 0.38 -6.36 6.90
CA ALA A 118 -0.01 -5.29 5.98
C ALA A 118 -0.59 -5.84 4.68
N ALA A 119 -0.03 -6.95 4.16
CA ALA A 119 -0.55 -7.62 2.97
C ALA A 119 -1.96 -8.19 3.21
N ASP A 120 -2.19 -8.81 4.37
CA ASP A 120 -3.49 -9.37 4.73
C ASP A 120 -4.55 -8.28 4.94
N LEU A 121 -4.19 -7.17 5.60
CA LEU A 121 -5.05 -5.99 5.74
C LEU A 121 -5.38 -5.38 4.38
N MET A 122 -4.38 -5.19 3.51
CA MET A 122 -4.58 -4.64 2.17
C MET A 122 -5.48 -5.54 1.31
N GLU A 123 -5.33 -6.86 1.42
CA GLU A 123 -6.18 -7.81 0.72
C GLU A 123 -7.62 -7.81 1.24
N SER A 124 -7.83 -7.63 2.55
CA SER A 124 -9.16 -7.49 3.15
C SER A 124 -9.85 -6.19 2.73
N GLU A 125 -9.10 -5.12 2.48
CA GLU A 125 -9.55 -3.80 2.03
C GLU A 125 -9.62 -3.68 0.49
N LEU A 126 -9.58 -4.81 -0.25
CA LEU A 126 -9.55 -4.82 -1.72
C LEU A 126 -10.62 -3.91 -2.34
N GLN A 127 -11.87 -4.01 -1.90
CA GLN A 127 -12.99 -3.29 -2.51
C GLN A 127 -12.96 -1.78 -2.23
N PRO A 128 -12.75 -1.29 -0.99
CA PRO A 128 -12.54 0.13 -0.71
C PRO A 128 -11.36 0.73 -1.48
N LEU A 129 -10.21 0.03 -1.53
CA LEU A 129 -9.03 0.47 -2.26
C LEU A 129 -9.30 0.55 -3.78
N MET A 130 -10.02 -0.42 -4.34
CA MET A 130 -10.46 -0.36 -5.74
C MET A 130 -11.35 0.86 -6.01
N GLY A 131 -12.31 1.14 -5.13
CA GLY A 131 -13.19 2.31 -5.25
C GLY A 131 -12.39 3.62 -5.29
N LEU A 132 -11.39 3.75 -4.43
CA LEU A 132 -10.51 4.91 -4.40
C LEU A 132 -9.64 4.99 -5.66
N LEU A 133 -9.03 3.89 -6.11
CA LEU A 133 -8.24 3.82 -7.34
C LEU A 133 -9.04 4.22 -8.58
N VAL A 134 -10.30 3.78 -8.68
CA VAL A 134 -11.18 4.16 -9.78
C VAL A 134 -11.47 5.65 -9.78
N ARG A 135 -11.80 6.23 -8.62
CA ARG A 135 -12.18 7.64 -8.51
C ARG A 135 -10.98 8.58 -8.57
N GLU A 136 -9.88 8.28 -7.88
CA GLU A 136 -8.72 9.17 -7.80
C GLU A 136 -7.82 9.08 -9.03
N SER A 137 -7.59 7.87 -9.57
CA SER A 137 -6.64 7.67 -10.67
C SER A 137 -7.30 7.30 -12.02
N GLY A 138 -8.63 7.21 -12.08
CA GLY A 138 -9.35 6.92 -13.32
C GLY A 138 -9.15 5.48 -13.82
N LYS A 139 -8.82 4.53 -12.95
CA LYS A 139 -8.58 3.14 -13.35
C LYS A 139 -9.85 2.39 -13.68
N THR A 140 -9.76 1.42 -14.60
CA THR A 140 -10.80 0.41 -14.79
C THR A 140 -10.81 -0.58 -13.63
N PHE A 141 -11.90 -1.31 -13.43
CA PHE A 141 -11.98 -2.33 -12.37
C PHE A 141 -10.90 -3.40 -12.50
N ALA A 142 -10.62 -3.87 -13.73
CA ALA A 142 -9.57 -4.86 -13.96
C ALA A 142 -8.19 -4.33 -13.55
N ASN A 143 -7.87 -3.08 -13.89
CA ASN A 143 -6.61 -2.45 -13.52
C ASN A 143 -6.54 -2.15 -12.01
N ALA A 144 -7.64 -1.78 -11.36
CA ALA A 144 -7.68 -1.57 -9.92
C ALA A 144 -7.47 -2.89 -9.15
N ILE A 145 -8.05 -4.01 -9.61
CA ILE A 145 -7.77 -5.35 -9.06
C ILE A 145 -6.28 -5.68 -9.20
N ALA A 146 -5.70 -5.46 -10.38
CA ALA A 146 -4.28 -5.73 -10.63
C ALA A 146 -3.38 -4.91 -9.70
N GLU A 147 -3.68 -3.63 -9.48
CA GLU A 147 -2.96 -2.74 -8.56
C GLU A 147 -2.94 -3.25 -7.12
N VAL A 148 -4.11 -3.59 -6.57
CA VAL A 148 -4.18 -4.09 -5.19
C VAL A 148 -3.44 -5.42 -5.07
N ARG A 149 -3.63 -6.33 -6.04
CA ARG A 149 -2.93 -7.62 -6.05
C ARG A 149 -1.42 -7.45 -6.12
N GLU A 150 -0.93 -6.58 -6.97
CA GLU A 150 0.51 -6.32 -7.11
C GLU A 150 1.09 -5.75 -5.82
N ALA A 151 0.40 -4.80 -5.17
CA ALA A 151 0.81 -4.24 -3.88
C ALA A 151 0.88 -5.33 -2.78
N VAL A 152 -0.13 -6.19 -2.68
CA VAL A 152 -0.15 -7.35 -1.76
C VAL A 152 1.00 -8.31 -2.05
N ASP A 153 1.25 -8.60 -3.33
CA ASP A 153 2.32 -9.50 -3.74
C ASP A 153 3.71 -8.91 -3.47
N PHE A 154 3.93 -7.59 -3.61
CA PHE A 154 5.16 -6.93 -3.20
C PHE A 154 5.40 -7.06 -1.69
N LEU A 155 4.40 -6.79 -0.87
CA LEU A 155 4.50 -6.93 0.59
C LEU A 155 4.92 -8.37 0.97
N ARG A 156 4.23 -9.38 0.47
CA ARG A 156 4.55 -10.80 0.74
C ARG A 156 5.90 -11.22 0.16
N TYR A 157 6.26 -10.72 -1.02
CA TYR A 157 7.54 -11.02 -1.65
C TYR A 157 8.70 -10.50 -0.81
N TYR A 158 8.69 -9.21 -0.43
CA TYR A 158 9.77 -8.64 0.35
C TYR A 158 9.78 -9.14 1.79
N ALA A 159 8.63 -9.49 2.37
CA ALA A 159 8.57 -10.20 3.65
C ALA A 159 9.30 -11.55 3.57
N ALA A 160 9.04 -12.35 2.54
CA ALA A 160 9.71 -13.62 2.34
C ALA A 160 11.23 -13.45 2.11
N GLN A 161 11.65 -12.45 1.32
CA GLN A 161 13.07 -12.15 1.11
C GLN A 161 13.76 -11.78 2.42
N ALA A 162 13.17 -10.90 3.22
CA ALA A 162 13.75 -10.49 4.51
C ALA A 162 13.87 -11.67 5.47
N ARG A 163 12.83 -12.49 5.58
CA ARG A 163 12.80 -13.66 6.48
C ARG A 163 13.83 -14.71 6.11
N ASN A 164 14.02 -14.98 4.81
CA ASN A 164 14.80 -16.11 4.35
C ASN A 164 16.26 -15.79 4.06
N HIS A 165 16.57 -14.52 3.79
CA HIS A 165 17.89 -14.16 3.25
C HIS A 165 18.61 -13.05 4.04
N PHE A 166 17.93 -12.33 4.94
CA PHE A 166 18.54 -11.22 5.66
C PHE A 166 18.88 -11.61 7.10
N ALA A 167 20.02 -11.09 7.56
CA ALA A 167 20.43 -11.09 8.97
C ALA A 167 21.07 -9.74 9.29
N ASN A 168 20.82 -9.21 10.49
CA ASN A 168 21.27 -7.86 10.87
C ASN A 168 22.80 -7.72 11.02
N ASP A 169 23.52 -8.83 11.11
CA ASP A 169 24.99 -8.85 11.14
C ASP A 169 25.61 -8.78 9.74
N THR A 170 24.91 -9.26 8.71
CA THR A 170 25.39 -9.29 7.32
C THR A 170 24.73 -8.26 6.40
N HIS A 171 23.48 -7.87 6.72
CA HIS A 171 22.71 -6.91 5.93
C HIS A 171 22.45 -5.65 6.73
N ARG A 172 23.11 -4.54 6.35
CA ARG A 172 22.96 -3.25 7.03
C ARG A 172 22.11 -2.31 6.19
N PRO A 173 21.11 -1.63 6.78
CA PRO A 173 20.32 -0.63 6.07
C PRO A 173 21.20 0.57 5.67
N LEU A 174 20.76 1.24 4.61
CA LEU A 174 21.42 2.47 4.11
C LEU A 174 21.09 3.70 4.96
N GLY A 175 20.01 3.66 5.73
CA GLY A 175 19.43 4.78 6.46
C GLY A 175 18.11 5.25 5.81
N PRO A 176 17.74 6.54 5.92
CA PRO A 176 16.54 7.07 5.29
C PRO A 176 16.56 6.91 3.76
N VAL A 177 15.50 6.32 3.22
CA VAL A 177 15.30 6.12 1.78
C VAL A 177 14.15 6.97 1.31
N VAL A 178 14.34 7.75 0.26
CA VAL A 178 13.27 8.52 -0.38
C VAL A 178 12.66 7.67 -1.48
N CYS A 179 11.35 7.41 -1.37
CA CYS A 179 10.56 6.70 -2.37
C CYS A 179 9.66 7.69 -3.10
N ILE A 180 9.89 7.89 -4.40
CA ILE A 180 9.13 8.80 -5.27
C ILE A 180 8.33 7.96 -6.24
N SER A 181 7.00 8.02 -6.16
CA SER A 181 6.10 7.12 -6.88
C SER A 181 5.32 7.85 -7.97
N PRO A 182 4.96 7.17 -9.08
CA PRO A 182 4.19 7.73 -10.18
C PRO A 182 2.69 7.71 -9.89
N TRP A 183 1.92 8.47 -10.68
CA TRP A 183 0.46 8.52 -10.57
C TRP A 183 -0.26 7.33 -11.24
N ASN A 184 0.36 6.69 -12.23
CA ASN A 184 -0.28 5.64 -13.05
C ASN A 184 -0.26 4.24 -12.40
N PHE A 185 0.59 4.03 -11.39
CA PHE A 185 0.59 2.88 -10.50
C PHE A 185 0.70 3.36 -9.04
N PRO A 186 -0.31 4.11 -8.55
CA PRO A 186 -0.20 4.88 -7.33
C PRO A 186 -0.20 4.05 -6.05
N LEU A 187 -0.71 2.82 -6.11
CA LEU A 187 -0.70 1.87 -4.99
C LEU A 187 0.43 0.84 -5.14
N ALA A 188 0.52 0.17 -6.30
CA ALA A 188 1.47 -0.93 -6.50
C ALA A 188 2.92 -0.47 -6.43
N ILE A 189 3.32 0.52 -7.25
CA ILE A 189 4.71 1.00 -7.24
C ILE A 189 5.03 1.72 -5.93
N PHE A 190 4.11 2.51 -5.37
CA PHE A 190 4.28 3.13 -4.07
C PHE A 190 4.57 2.06 -3.00
N SER A 191 3.70 1.07 -2.86
CA SER A 191 3.88 -0.02 -1.87
C SER A 191 5.14 -0.83 -2.14
N GLY A 192 5.46 -1.12 -3.41
CA GLY A 192 6.65 -1.88 -3.79
C GLY A 192 7.95 -1.20 -3.35
N GLN A 193 8.10 0.10 -3.59
CA GLN A 193 9.27 0.86 -3.16
C GLN A 193 9.37 0.95 -1.63
N VAL A 194 8.26 1.30 -0.97
CA VAL A 194 8.20 1.49 0.49
C VAL A 194 8.49 0.18 1.21
N CYS A 195 7.81 -0.92 0.86
CA CYS A 195 7.98 -2.20 1.55
C CYS A 195 9.35 -2.84 1.29
N ALA A 196 9.95 -2.65 0.11
CA ALA A 196 11.31 -3.09 -0.16
C ALA A 196 12.32 -2.41 0.78
N ALA A 197 12.21 -1.09 0.93
CA ALA A 197 13.08 -0.32 1.80
C ALA A 197 12.87 -0.69 3.28
N LEU A 198 11.62 -0.82 3.74
CA LEU A 198 11.27 -1.23 5.10
C LEU A 198 11.76 -2.65 5.42
N ALA A 199 11.57 -3.62 4.50
CA ALA A 199 12.06 -4.99 4.66
C ALA A 199 13.56 -5.04 4.90
N ALA A 200 14.32 -4.19 4.19
CA ALA A 200 15.77 -4.08 4.34
C ALA A 200 16.21 -3.32 5.62
N GLY A 201 15.27 -2.86 6.46
CA GLY A 201 15.57 -2.18 7.73
C GLY A 201 15.78 -0.67 7.61
N ASN A 202 15.47 -0.08 6.45
CA ASN A 202 15.54 1.37 6.25
C ASN A 202 14.28 2.06 6.78
N THR A 203 14.40 3.32 7.18
CA THR A 203 13.26 4.23 7.29
C THR A 203 12.94 4.84 5.94
N VAL A 204 11.70 5.27 5.74
CA VAL A 204 11.22 5.71 4.42
C VAL A 204 10.58 7.09 4.49
N LEU A 205 10.97 7.93 3.55
CA LEU A 205 10.31 9.18 3.21
C LEU A 205 9.52 8.93 1.91
N ALA A 206 8.25 8.63 2.04
CA ALA A 206 7.38 8.25 0.93
C ALA A 206 6.70 9.47 0.32
N LYS A 207 7.01 9.80 -0.93
CA LYS A 207 6.40 10.89 -1.70
C LYS A 207 5.53 10.30 -2.81
N PRO A 208 4.19 10.31 -2.68
CA PRO A 208 3.29 9.94 -3.77
C PRO A 208 3.31 10.99 -4.89
N ALA A 209 2.70 10.66 -6.03
CA ALA A 209 2.43 11.66 -7.06
C ALA A 209 1.36 12.64 -6.58
N GLU A 210 1.44 13.89 -7.04
CA GLU A 210 0.51 14.97 -6.68
C GLU A 210 -0.94 14.64 -7.07
N GLN A 211 -1.12 13.85 -8.11
CA GLN A 211 -2.43 13.45 -8.65
C GLN A 211 -3.12 12.38 -7.80
N THR A 212 -2.38 11.61 -7.00
CA THR A 212 -2.89 10.41 -6.32
C THR A 212 -2.42 10.28 -4.87
N PRO A 213 -2.63 11.31 -4.03
CA PRO A 213 -2.17 11.30 -2.65
C PRO A 213 -3.05 10.45 -1.72
N LEU A 214 -4.34 10.27 -2.04
CA LEU A 214 -5.29 9.62 -1.13
C LEU A 214 -5.05 8.12 -1.02
N ILE A 215 -4.83 7.44 -2.15
CA ILE A 215 -4.56 6.00 -2.15
C ILE A 215 -3.23 5.68 -1.44
N ALA A 216 -2.21 6.51 -1.62
CA ALA A 216 -0.95 6.38 -0.92
C ALA A 216 -1.12 6.58 0.59
N ALA A 217 -1.94 7.55 1.02
CA ALA A 217 -2.28 7.75 2.42
C ALA A 217 -2.99 6.53 3.03
N GLN A 218 -3.87 5.85 2.28
CA GLN A 218 -4.48 4.60 2.74
C GLN A 218 -3.43 3.48 2.88
N ALA A 219 -2.51 3.34 1.93
CA ALA A 219 -1.42 2.37 2.03
C ALA A 219 -0.56 2.59 3.29
N VAL A 220 -0.24 3.85 3.62
CA VAL A 220 0.52 4.18 4.83
C VAL A 220 -0.29 3.85 6.09
N ARG A 221 -1.61 4.13 6.13
CA ARG A 221 -2.46 3.76 7.27
C ARG A 221 -2.48 2.26 7.51
N ILE A 222 -2.59 1.47 6.44
CA ILE A 222 -2.52 0.00 6.52
C ILE A 222 -1.18 -0.47 7.08
N LEU A 223 -0.06 0.14 6.64
CA LEU A 223 1.25 -0.18 7.18
C LEU A 223 1.38 0.17 8.67
N LEU A 224 0.85 1.32 9.10
CA LEU A 224 0.84 1.74 10.50
C LEU A 224 -0.06 0.84 11.38
N GLU A 225 -1.18 0.35 10.85
CA GLU A 225 -2.06 -0.60 11.54
C GLU A 225 -1.40 -1.98 11.69
N ALA A 226 -0.60 -2.37 10.72
CA ALA A 226 0.14 -3.62 10.76
C ALA A 226 1.29 -3.64 11.80
N GLY A 227 1.78 -2.50 12.23
CA GLY A 227 2.77 -2.35 13.32
C GLY A 227 4.00 -1.57 12.93
#